data_b44eb442c3a8ad04ca48843d0e781a7d
#
_entry.id   b44eb442c3a8ad04ca48843d0e781a7d
#
_cell.length_a   1.000
_cell.length_b   1.000
_cell.length_c   1.000
_cell.angle_alpha   90.00
_cell.angle_beta   90.00
_cell.angle_gamma   90.00
#
_symmetry.space_group_name_H-M   'P 1'
#
loop_
_entity.id
_entity.type
_entity.pdbx_description
1 polymer ?
#
loop_
_entity_poly.entity_id
_entity_poly.type
_entity_poly.pdbx_seq_one_letter_code
_entity_poly.pdbx_strand_id
1 'polypeptide(L)'
;FGCQTDMAMDLLILARDLGLVPYGISFHVGSQQRDISVWDAAIAKVKVIFERLKEEDGIHLKLINMGGGFPANYITRTNSLETYAEEIIRFLKEDFGDDLPEIILEPGRSLIANAGILVSEVVLVARKSRTAVERWVYTDVGKFSGLIETMDEAIKFPIWTEKKGEMEEVVIAGPTCDSADIMYENYKYGLPLNLAIGDRLYWLSTGAYTTSYSAVEFNGFPP
;
A
#
# COMPACT_ATOMS: atom_id res chain seq x y z
N PHE A 1 13.93 -0.92 -6.77
CA PHE A 1 14.41 -2.18 -7.37
C PHE A 1 14.16 -2.16 -8.87
N GLY A 2 14.75 -3.13 -9.59
CA GLY A 2 14.70 -3.18 -11.03
C GLY A 2 15.73 -2.27 -11.70
N CYS A 3 15.54 -2.02 -12.98
CA CYS A 3 16.45 -1.20 -13.79
C CYS A 3 15.67 -0.28 -14.74
N GLN A 4 16.35 0.67 -15.34
CA GLN A 4 15.79 1.54 -16.36
C GLN A 4 15.64 0.79 -17.70
N THR A 5 14.85 1.36 -18.60
CA THR A 5 14.44 0.74 -19.88
C THR A 5 15.64 0.31 -20.75
N ASP A 6 16.68 1.14 -20.87
CA ASP A 6 17.89 0.84 -21.62
C ASP A 6 18.62 -0.37 -21.05
N MET A 7 18.86 -0.38 -19.73
CA MET A 7 19.47 -1.50 -19.03
C MET A 7 18.61 -2.78 -19.16
N ALA A 8 17.30 -2.68 -19.13
CA ALA A 8 16.40 -3.83 -19.30
C ALA A 8 16.58 -4.47 -20.68
N MET A 9 16.72 -3.68 -21.74
CA MET A 9 16.99 -4.19 -23.08
C MET A 9 18.37 -4.86 -23.15
N ASP A 10 19.41 -4.21 -22.63
CA ASP A 10 20.77 -4.78 -22.59
C ASP A 10 20.81 -6.12 -21.86
N LEU A 11 20.10 -6.23 -20.73
CA LEU A 11 20.03 -7.47 -19.95
C LEU A 11 19.28 -8.59 -20.68
N LEU A 12 18.25 -8.28 -21.43
CA LEU A 12 17.51 -9.26 -22.24
C LEU A 12 18.34 -9.75 -23.42
N ILE A 13 19.10 -8.86 -24.07
CA ILE A 13 20.07 -9.23 -25.11
C ILE A 13 21.17 -10.13 -24.52
N LEU A 14 21.76 -9.72 -23.40
CA LEU A 14 22.77 -10.53 -22.71
C LEU A 14 22.22 -11.90 -22.30
N ALA A 15 21.00 -11.97 -21.81
CA ALA A 15 20.35 -13.24 -21.45
C ALA A 15 20.28 -14.19 -22.66
N ARG A 16 19.87 -13.70 -23.84
CA ARG A 16 19.89 -14.47 -25.09
C ARG A 16 21.32 -14.96 -25.42
N ASP A 17 22.30 -14.08 -25.33
CA ASP A 17 23.69 -14.37 -25.69
C ASP A 17 24.33 -15.40 -24.75
N LEU A 18 23.85 -15.47 -23.51
CA LEU A 18 24.20 -16.50 -22.52
C LEU A 18 23.42 -17.81 -22.68
N GLY A 19 22.56 -17.93 -23.71
CA GLY A 19 21.77 -19.13 -23.96
C GLY A 19 20.50 -19.25 -23.10
N LEU A 20 20.09 -18.17 -22.41
CA LEU A 20 18.80 -18.12 -21.73
C LEU A 20 17.70 -17.70 -22.72
N VAL A 21 16.45 -17.91 -22.34
CA VAL A 21 15.29 -17.49 -23.14
C VAL A 21 14.68 -16.23 -22.51
N PRO A 22 14.91 -15.04 -23.07
CA PRO A 22 14.21 -13.83 -22.64
C PRO A 22 12.72 -14.01 -22.89
N TYR A 23 11.92 -14.02 -21.83
CA TYR A 23 10.51 -14.40 -21.95
C TYR A 23 9.56 -13.23 -21.77
N GLY A 24 9.88 -12.27 -20.92
CA GLY A 24 8.99 -11.16 -20.64
C GLY A 24 9.62 -10.06 -19.80
N ILE A 25 8.78 -9.11 -19.45
CA ILE A 25 9.13 -7.93 -18.63
C ILE A 25 8.19 -7.86 -17.43
N SER A 26 8.74 -7.47 -16.29
CA SER A 26 7.96 -7.14 -15.10
C SER A 26 8.10 -5.66 -14.74
N PHE A 27 7.04 -5.08 -14.20
CA PHE A 27 7.07 -3.75 -13.62
C PHE A 27 6.16 -3.66 -12.38
N HIS A 28 6.29 -2.60 -11.63
CA HIS A 28 5.41 -2.29 -10.50
C HIS A 28 5.12 -0.79 -10.47
N VAL A 29 3.86 -0.42 -10.38
CA VAL A 29 3.39 0.98 -10.44
C VAL A 29 3.40 1.71 -9.10
N GLY A 30 3.78 1.04 -8.04
CA GLY A 30 3.74 1.56 -6.67
C GLY A 30 2.53 1.05 -5.89
N SER A 31 2.71 0.93 -4.57
CA SER A 31 1.66 0.45 -3.65
C SER A 31 0.52 1.45 -3.52
N GLN A 32 -0.70 0.96 -3.30
CA GLN A 32 -1.90 1.78 -3.12
C GLN A 32 -2.10 2.79 -4.27
N GLN A 33 -1.91 2.32 -5.50
CA GLN A 33 -1.96 3.18 -6.68
C GLN A 33 -3.41 3.49 -7.06
N ARG A 34 -3.82 4.74 -6.88
CA ARG A 34 -5.17 5.21 -7.19
C ARG A 34 -5.29 5.87 -8.56
N ASP A 35 -4.16 6.25 -9.14
CA ASP A 35 -4.13 6.80 -10.50
C ASP A 35 -3.97 5.67 -11.51
N ILE A 36 -5.04 5.36 -12.23
CA ILE A 36 -5.05 4.27 -13.22
C ILE A 36 -4.15 4.57 -14.41
N SER A 37 -3.95 5.85 -14.76
CA SER A 37 -3.11 6.25 -15.90
C SER A 37 -1.65 5.84 -15.77
N VAL A 38 -1.19 5.50 -14.57
CA VAL A 38 0.19 5.02 -14.35
C VAL A 38 0.43 3.66 -15.02
N TRP A 39 -0.62 2.80 -15.11
CA TRP A 39 -0.54 1.54 -15.87
C TRP A 39 -0.42 1.80 -17.38
N ASP A 40 -1.15 2.78 -17.91
CA ASP A 40 -1.05 3.21 -19.30
C ASP A 40 0.40 3.57 -19.66
N ALA A 41 1.00 4.49 -18.91
CA ALA A 41 2.37 4.91 -19.13
C ALA A 41 3.40 3.76 -19.00
N ALA A 42 3.14 2.78 -18.13
CA ALA A 42 4.01 1.62 -17.95
C ALA A 42 3.85 0.62 -19.13
N ILE A 43 2.63 0.34 -19.55
CA ILE A 43 2.31 -0.55 -20.68
C ILE A 43 2.91 0.01 -21.97
N ALA A 44 2.77 1.30 -22.24
CA ALA A 44 3.36 1.96 -23.40
C ALA A 44 4.89 1.81 -23.44
N LYS A 45 5.58 1.95 -22.29
CA LYS A 45 7.04 1.71 -22.22
C LYS A 45 7.40 0.26 -22.51
N VAL A 46 6.62 -0.68 -21.99
CA VAL A 46 6.84 -2.12 -22.25
C VAL A 46 6.64 -2.42 -23.74
N LYS A 47 5.62 -1.83 -24.37
CA LYS A 47 5.38 -1.97 -25.80
C LYS A 47 6.60 -1.56 -26.62
N VAL A 48 7.20 -0.42 -26.33
CA VAL A 48 8.42 0.04 -27.01
C VAL A 48 9.57 -0.98 -26.89
N ILE A 49 9.74 -1.59 -25.70
CA ILE A 49 10.77 -2.62 -25.50
C ILE A 49 10.47 -3.86 -26.33
N PHE A 50 9.22 -4.33 -26.35
CA PHE A 50 8.80 -5.49 -27.15
C PHE A 50 9.09 -5.29 -28.64
N GLU A 51 8.74 -4.12 -29.18
CA GLU A 51 8.95 -3.79 -30.59
C GLU A 51 10.45 -3.71 -30.93
N ARG A 52 11.22 -2.95 -30.17
CA ARG A 52 12.63 -2.76 -30.45
C ARG A 52 13.43 -4.06 -30.39
N LEU A 53 13.23 -4.86 -29.35
CA LEU A 53 13.92 -6.15 -29.20
C LEU A 53 13.51 -7.14 -30.31
N LYS A 54 12.26 -7.08 -30.79
CA LYS A 54 11.81 -7.88 -31.93
C LYS A 54 12.46 -7.45 -33.22
N GLU A 55 12.49 -6.14 -33.49
CA GLU A 55 12.98 -5.58 -34.77
C GLU A 55 14.50 -5.56 -34.87
N GLU A 56 15.19 -5.16 -33.78
CA GLU A 56 16.63 -4.95 -33.77
C GLU A 56 17.42 -6.24 -33.41
N ASP A 57 16.87 -7.09 -32.53
CA ASP A 57 17.58 -8.23 -31.94
C ASP A 57 16.94 -9.60 -32.20
N GLY A 58 15.78 -9.64 -32.84
CA GLY A 58 15.03 -10.88 -33.08
C GLY A 58 14.53 -11.56 -31.80
N ILE A 59 14.43 -10.83 -30.69
CA ILE A 59 13.91 -11.34 -29.41
C ILE A 59 12.42 -11.11 -29.33
N HIS A 60 11.65 -12.20 -29.24
CA HIS A 60 10.19 -12.17 -29.16
C HIS A 60 9.73 -12.41 -27.72
N LEU A 61 9.49 -11.34 -26.98
CA LEU A 61 8.91 -11.41 -25.65
C LEU A 61 7.45 -11.82 -25.71
N LYS A 62 6.98 -12.54 -24.69
CA LYS A 62 5.63 -13.15 -24.68
C LYS A 62 4.84 -12.78 -23.45
N LEU A 63 5.46 -12.25 -22.40
CA LEU A 63 4.85 -12.08 -21.09
C LEU A 63 5.08 -10.68 -20.54
N ILE A 64 4.03 -10.12 -19.94
CA ILE A 64 4.10 -8.92 -19.08
C ILE A 64 3.62 -9.30 -17.69
N ASN A 65 4.49 -9.17 -16.69
CA ASN A 65 4.08 -9.18 -15.31
C ASN A 65 3.89 -7.73 -14.84
N MET A 66 2.65 -7.33 -14.65
CA MET A 66 2.30 -5.96 -14.27
C MET A 66 2.43 -5.70 -12.76
N GLY A 67 2.91 -6.69 -12.00
CA GLY A 67 3.07 -6.58 -10.56
C GLY A 67 1.76 -6.39 -9.81
N GLY A 68 1.86 -5.72 -8.67
CA GLY A 68 0.73 -5.37 -7.83
C GLY A 68 0.39 -3.87 -7.91
N GLY A 69 0.17 -3.27 -6.75
CA GLY A 69 -0.16 -1.85 -6.63
C GLY A 69 -1.66 -1.57 -6.58
N PHE A 70 -2.51 -2.53 -6.90
CA PHE A 70 -3.97 -2.39 -6.82
C PHE A 70 -4.40 -1.96 -5.43
N PRO A 71 -5.17 -0.85 -5.32
CA PRO A 71 -5.46 -0.24 -4.03
C PRO A 71 -6.60 -0.94 -3.29
N ALA A 72 -6.63 -0.71 -1.97
CA ALA A 72 -7.76 -1.03 -1.11
C ALA A 72 -8.44 0.25 -0.61
N ASN A 73 -9.64 0.10 -0.06
CA ASN A 73 -10.39 1.20 0.54
C ASN A 73 -9.90 1.45 1.97
N TYR A 74 -9.50 2.69 2.22
CA TYR A 74 -9.20 3.24 3.54
C TYR A 74 -10.12 4.45 3.80
N ILE A 75 -9.68 5.46 4.54
CA ILE A 75 -10.44 6.74 4.68
C ILE A 75 -10.74 7.29 3.29
N THR A 76 -9.73 7.35 2.42
CA THR A 76 -9.94 7.71 1.02
C THR A 76 -10.31 6.45 0.24
N ARG A 77 -11.47 6.49 -0.40
CA ARG A 77 -11.95 5.42 -1.26
C ARG A 77 -11.21 5.41 -2.61
N THR A 78 -11.21 4.26 -3.24
CA THR A 78 -10.64 4.04 -4.57
C THR A 78 -11.73 3.57 -5.54
N ASN A 79 -11.43 3.56 -6.82
CA ASN A 79 -12.28 2.94 -7.83
C ASN A 79 -12.44 1.44 -7.58
N SER A 80 -13.45 0.83 -8.16
CA SER A 80 -13.65 -0.61 -8.08
C SER A 80 -12.57 -1.39 -8.86
N LEU A 81 -12.35 -2.65 -8.51
CA LEU A 81 -11.41 -3.49 -9.26
C LEU A 81 -11.85 -3.71 -10.71
N GLU A 82 -13.16 -3.73 -10.96
CA GLU A 82 -13.72 -3.79 -12.31
C GLU A 82 -13.27 -2.59 -13.14
N THR A 83 -13.33 -1.36 -12.58
CA THR A 83 -12.85 -0.16 -13.27
C THR A 83 -11.36 -0.25 -13.60
N TYR A 84 -10.52 -0.74 -12.66
CA TYR A 84 -9.10 -0.98 -12.94
C TYR A 84 -8.91 -2.00 -14.06
N ALA A 85 -9.65 -3.11 -14.02
CA ALA A 85 -9.55 -4.16 -15.03
C ALA A 85 -9.96 -3.67 -16.43
N GLU A 86 -11.08 -2.96 -16.53
CA GLU A 86 -11.58 -2.41 -17.80
C GLU A 86 -10.59 -1.45 -18.43
N GLU A 87 -10.04 -0.52 -17.66
CA GLU A 87 -9.08 0.46 -18.17
C GLU A 87 -7.73 -0.20 -18.53
N ILE A 88 -7.21 -1.10 -17.72
CA ILE A 88 -5.96 -1.81 -18.03
C ILE A 88 -6.11 -2.67 -19.29
N ILE A 89 -7.24 -3.35 -19.46
CA ILE A 89 -7.51 -4.13 -20.67
C ILE A 89 -7.61 -3.19 -21.87
N ARG A 90 -8.19 -2.01 -21.72
CA ARG A 90 -8.25 -0.99 -22.79
C ARG A 90 -6.84 -0.56 -23.20
N PHE A 91 -5.96 -0.19 -22.24
CA PHE A 91 -4.57 0.19 -22.52
C PHE A 91 -3.79 -0.92 -23.24
N LEU A 92 -3.93 -2.16 -22.76
CA LEU A 92 -3.30 -3.31 -23.41
C LEU A 92 -3.76 -3.48 -24.86
N LYS A 93 -5.04 -3.33 -25.13
CA LYS A 93 -5.59 -3.43 -26.51
C LYS A 93 -5.17 -2.26 -27.38
N GLU A 94 -5.06 -1.06 -26.85
CA GLU A 94 -4.59 0.12 -27.58
C GLU A 94 -3.13 -0.08 -28.04
N ASP A 95 -2.28 -0.64 -27.18
CA ASP A 95 -0.86 -0.84 -27.50
C ASP A 95 -0.56 -2.13 -28.26
N PHE A 96 -1.20 -3.24 -27.93
CA PHE A 96 -0.88 -4.58 -28.46
C PHE A 96 -1.91 -5.10 -29.48
N GLY A 97 -3.05 -4.43 -29.63
CA GLY A 97 -4.12 -4.89 -30.52
C GLY A 97 -4.71 -6.24 -30.10
N ASP A 98 -4.85 -7.14 -31.07
CA ASP A 98 -5.36 -8.50 -30.82
C ASP A 98 -4.26 -9.51 -30.41
N ASP A 99 -2.98 -9.15 -30.55
CA ASP A 99 -1.82 -10.00 -30.21
C ASP A 99 -1.33 -9.68 -28.78
N LEU A 100 -2.21 -9.92 -27.81
CA LEU A 100 -1.91 -9.64 -26.41
C LEU A 100 -0.88 -10.63 -25.87
N PRO A 101 0.15 -10.15 -25.13
CA PRO A 101 1.05 -11.05 -24.44
C PRO A 101 0.34 -11.77 -23.27
N GLU A 102 1.00 -12.79 -22.74
CA GLU A 102 0.57 -13.39 -21.47
C GLU A 102 0.65 -12.35 -20.36
N ILE A 103 -0.37 -12.29 -19.50
CA ILE A 103 -0.44 -11.30 -18.42
C ILE A 103 -0.36 -11.99 -17.06
N ILE A 104 0.56 -11.54 -16.22
CA ILE A 104 0.62 -11.89 -14.80
C ILE A 104 0.33 -10.65 -13.96
N LEU A 105 -0.43 -10.84 -12.89
CA LEU A 105 -0.70 -9.86 -11.86
C LEU A 105 -0.25 -10.39 -10.51
N GLU A 106 0.20 -9.49 -9.63
CA GLU A 106 0.61 -9.81 -8.25
C GLU A 106 -0.20 -9.00 -7.22
N PRO A 107 -1.54 -9.07 -7.24
CA PRO A 107 -2.36 -8.31 -6.31
C PRO A 107 -2.18 -8.85 -4.88
N GLY A 108 -1.91 -7.97 -3.94
CA GLY A 108 -1.81 -8.29 -2.51
C GLY A 108 -2.85 -7.51 -1.72
N ARG A 109 -2.61 -6.22 -1.55
CA ARG A 109 -3.44 -5.31 -0.75
C ARG A 109 -4.92 -5.36 -1.12
N SER A 110 -5.25 -5.24 -2.38
CA SER A 110 -6.63 -5.19 -2.86
C SER A 110 -7.45 -6.46 -2.54
N LEU A 111 -6.79 -7.60 -2.37
CA LEU A 111 -7.47 -8.87 -2.09
C LEU A 111 -7.87 -9.02 -0.63
N ILE A 112 -7.08 -8.52 0.32
CA ILE A 112 -7.24 -8.89 1.72
C ILE A 112 -7.33 -7.70 2.69
N ALA A 113 -6.87 -6.50 2.31
CA ALA A 113 -6.81 -5.37 3.25
C ALA A 113 -8.16 -5.10 3.92
N ASN A 114 -9.24 -5.03 3.15
CA ASN A 114 -10.56 -4.71 3.68
C ASN A 114 -11.24 -5.84 4.47
N ALA A 115 -10.64 -7.03 4.55
CA ALA A 115 -11.14 -8.16 5.33
C ALA A 115 -10.60 -8.18 6.77
N GLY A 116 -9.56 -7.39 7.08
CA GLY A 116 -8.95 -7.35 8.41
C GLY A 116 -9.49 -6.25 9.30
N ILE A 117 -9.58 -6.57 10.59
CA ILE A 117 -9.84 -5.62 11.68
C ILE A 117 -8.80 -5.87 12.76
N LEU A 118 -8.03 -4.83 13.11
CA LEU A 118 -7.15 -4.85 14.26
C LEU A 118 -7.87 -4.16 15.43
N VAL A 119 -7.82 -4.77 16.59
CA VAL A 119 -8.42 -4.22 17.80
C VAL A 119 -7.32 -3.78 18.75
N SER A 120 -7.40 -2.54 19.20
CA SER A 120 -6.50 -2.01 20.22
C SER A 120 -7.27 -1.50 21.44
N GLU A 121 -6.60 -1.48 22.58
CA GLU A 121 -7.11 -0.88 23.82
C GLU A 121 -6.51 0.51 23.99
N VAL A 122 -7.31 1.44 24.48
CA VAL A 122 -6.84 2.76 24.92
C VAL A 122 -6.15 2.62 26.27
N VAL A 123 -4.86 2.86 26.31
CA VAL A 123 -4.06 2.74 27.55
C VAL A 123 -3.87 4.08 28.27
N LEU A 124 -4.01 5.20 27.55
CA LEU A 124 -3.95 6.54 28.14
C LEU A 124 -4.71 7.54 27.29
N VAL A 125 -5.41 8.45 27.94
CA VAL A 125 -5.96 9.69 27.34
C VAL A 125 -5.39 10.86 28.12
N ALA A 126 -4.70 11.78 27.45
CA ALA A 126 -4.01 12.88 28.12
C ALA A 126 -3.99 14.17 27.31
N ARG A 127 -3.72 15.26 28.03
CA ARG A 127 -3.21 16.52 27.48
C ARG A 127 -1.82 16.77 28.07
N LYS A 128 -0.87 17.22 27.27
CA LYS A 128 0.54 17.37 27.71
C LYS A 128 0.75 18.54 28.70
N SER A 129 -0.22 19.45 28.83
CA SER A 129 -0.22 20.49 29.86
C SER A 129 -1.66 20.91 30.19
N ARG A 130 -1.84 21.70 31.25
CA ARG A 130 -3.15 22.22 31.67
C ARG A 130 -3.78 23.17 30.62
N THR A 131 -2.97 23.77 29.79
CA THR A 131 -3.37 24.72 28.73
C THR A 131 -3.27 24.13 27.33
N ALA A 132 -2.82 22.88 27.21
CA ALA A 132 -2.73 22.23 25.90
C ALA A 132 -4.13 22.01 25.31
N VAL A 133 -4.34 22.46 24.12
CA VAL A 133 -5.56 22.22 23.34
C VAL A 133 -5.58 20.79 22.85
N GLU A 134 -4.43 20.27 22.45
CA GLU A 134 -4.28 19.00 21.80
C GLU A 134 -4.50 17.82 22.76
N ARG A 135 -5.41 16.94 22.39
CA ARG A 135 -5.72 15.70 23.11
C ARG A 135 -4.96 14.53 22.51
N TRP A 136 -4.34 13.73 23.34
CA TRP A 136 -3.58 12.54 22.97
C TRP A 136 -4.29 11.28 23.41
N VAL A 137 -4.36 10.30 22.51
CA VAL A 137 -4.87 8.96 22.77
C VAL A 137 -3.74 7.97 22.50
N TYR A 138 -3.36 7.22 23.51
CA TYR A 138 -2.34 6.17 23.42
C TYR A 138 -3.02 4.81 23.40
N THR A 139 -2.56 3.96 22.51
CA THR A 139 -3.08 2.60 22.35
C THR A 139 -1.99 1.57 22.64
N ASP A 140 -2.39 0.34 22.99
CA ASP A 140 -1.49 -0.80 23.19
C ASP A 140 -0.87 -1.33 21.90
N VAL A 141 -1.35 -0.88 20.75
CA VAL A 141 -0.82 -1.18 19.41
C VAL A 141 -0.33 0.10 18.76
N GLY A 142 0.82 0.03 18.11
CA GLY A 142 1.41 1.15 17.36
C GLY A 142 2.06 0.72 16.04
N LYS A 143 2.94 1.57 15.54
CA LYS A 143 3.69 1.30 14.30
C LYS A 143 4.47 0.00 14.36
N PHE A 144 5.09 -0.28 15.51
CA PHE A 144 5.97 -1.43 15.67
C PHE A 144 5.23 -2.75 15.93
N SER A 145 3.95 -2.71 16.26
CA SER A 145 3.13 -3.88 16.56
C SER A 145 1.96 -4.09 15.59
N GLY A 146 2.08 -3.63 14.35
CA GLY A 146 1.12 -3.91 13.29
C GLY A 146 0.67 -2.72 12.47
N LEU A 147 0.93 -1.48 12.89
CA LEU A 147 0.47 -0.28 12.17
C LEU A 147 1.62 0.50 11.51
N ILE A 148 2.64 -0.19 11.03
CA ILE A 148 3.84 0.43 10.42
C ILE A 148 3.49 1.32 9.22
N GLU A 149 2.45 1.01 8.46
CA GLU A 149 2.03 1.80 7.32
C GLU A 149 1.39 3.15 7.69
N THR A 150 1.24 3.44 9.00
CA THR A 150 0.97 4.81 9.48
C THR A 150 2.21 5.70 9.49
N MET A 151 3.38 5.17 9.14
CA MET A 151 4.58 5.96 8.95
C MET A 151 4.33 7.05 7.90
N ASP A 152 4.76 8.28 8.20
CA ASP A 152 4.48 9.47 7.40
C ASP A 152 2.98 9.66 7.07
N GLU A 153 2.11 9.04 7.88
CA GLU A 153 0.67 9.01 7.68
C GLU A 153 0.24 8.52 6.29
N ALA A 154 1.04 7.60 5.72
CA ALA A 154 0.83 7.11 4.35
C ALA A 154 -0.51 6.40 4.19
N ILE A 155 -0.84 5.48 5.08
CA ILE A 155 -2.14 4.82 5.14
C ILE A 155 -2.96 5.39 6.31
N LYS A 156 -4.15 5.85 6.00
CA LYS A 156 -5.12 6.36 6.98
C LYS A 156 -6.22 5.33 7.17
N PHE A 157 -6.03 4.47 8.20
CA PHE A 157 -7.00 3.42 8.52
C PHE A 157 -8.30 4.03 9.04
N PRO A 158 -9.49 3.56 8.60
CA PRO A 158 -10.73 3.93 9.27
C PRO A 158 -10.74 3.39 10.70
N ILE A 159 -11.05 4.26 11.67
CA ILE A 159 -11.11 3.89 13.09
C ILE A 159 -12.56 3.96 13.54
N TRP A 160 -13.00 2.91 14.22
CA TRP A 160 -14.32 2.84 14.83
C TRP A 160 -14.20 2.54 16.33
N THR A 161 -15.17 2.97 17.11
CA THR A 161 -15.31 2.65 18.54
C THR A 161 -16.78 2.51 18.91
N GLU A 162 -17.07 1.75 19.95
CA GLU A 162 -18.42 1.61 20.49
C GLU A 162 -18.92 2.88 21.18
N LYS A 163 -18.02 3.76 21.60
CA LYS A 163 -18.35 5.03 22.24
C LYS A 163 -19.02 5.98 21.24
N LYS A 164 -19.99 6.70 21.74
CA LYS A 164 -20.72 7.73 20.98
C LYS A 164 -20.75 9.02 21.77
N GLY A 165 -20.90 10.14 21.08
CA GLY A 165 -21.01 11.46 21.70
C GLY A 165 -20.31 12.52 20.88
N GLU A 166 -20.04 13.64 21.51
CA GLU A 166 -19.29 14.73 20.92
C GLU A 166 -17.87 14.27 20.58
N MET A 167 -17.38 14.69 19.41
CA MET A 167 -16.10 14.29 18.87
C MET A 167 -15.07 15.40 19.07
N GLU A 168 -13.86 15.03 19.40
CA GLU A 168 -12.71 15.93 19.46
C GLU A 168 -11.56 15.35 18.64
N GLU A 169 -10.84 16.22 17.93
CA GLU A 169 -9.64 15.83 17.19
C GLU A 169 -8.52 15.43 18.15
N VAL A 170 -7.83 14.34 17.82
CA VAL A 170 -6.78 13.77 18.67
C VAL A 170 -5.50 13.47 17.87
N VAL A 171 -4.39 13.42 18.60
CA VAL A 171 -3.16 12.74 18.19
C VAL A 171 -3.24 11.30 18.67
N ILE A 172 -2.86 10.35 17.85
CA ILE A 172 -2.85 8.91 18.19
C ILE A 172 -1.42 8.39 18.20
N ALA A 173 -1.03 7.75 19.28
CA ALA A 173 0.30 7.19 19.47
C ALA A 173 0.23 5.75 20.02
N GLY A 174 1.24 4.95 19.67
CA GLY A 174 1.43 3.61 20.19
C GLY A 174 2.11 3.59 21.58
N PRO A 175 2.44 2.40 22.10
CA PRO A 175 2.85 2.23 23.50
C PRO A 175 4.36 2.37 23.73
N THR A 176 5.20 2.46 22.70
CA THR A 176 6.65 2.22 22.82
C THR A 176 7.46 3.36 23.41
N CYS A 177 6.87 4.52 23.65
CA CYS A 177 7.54 5.77 24.07
C CYS A 177 8.58 6.29 23.06
N ASP A 178 8.66 5.73 21.87
CA ASP A 178 9.46 6.26 20.78
C ASP A 178 8.64 7.30 20.02
N SER A 179 9.26 8.42 19.65
CA SER A 179 8.58 9.48 18.88
C SER A 179 8.13 9.00 17.48
N ALA A 180 8.81 8.00 16.92
CA ALA A 180 8.39 7.38 15.67
C ALA A 180 7.05 6.65 15.80
N ASP A 181 6.63 6.28 17.02
CA ASP A 181 5.37 5.58 17.27
C ASP A 181 4.14 6.50 17.36
N ILE A 182 4.29 7.77 17.01
CA ILE A 182 3.15 8.66 16.79
C ILE A 182 2.57 8.33 15.41
N MET A 183 1.38 7.73 15.41
CA MET A 183 0.76 7.23 14.19
C MET A 183 0.11 8.35 13.38
N TYR A 184 -0.65 9.22 14.06
CA TYR A 184 -1.35 10.34 13.43
C TYR A 184 -1.23 11.59 14.27
N GLU A 185 -0.48 12.56 13.76
CA GLU A 185 -0.23 13.84 14.41
C GLU A 185 -0.73 15.01 13.53
N ASN A 186 -0.50 14.94 12.23
CA ASN A 186 -0.94 15.98 11.28
C ASN A 186 -2.37 15.70 10.79
N TYR A 187 -2.65 14.46 10.40
CA TYR A 187 -4.00 14.01 10.12
C TYR A 187 -4.72 13.71 11.44
N LYS A 188 -5.62 14.57 11.85
CA LYS A 188 -6.36 14.41 13.10
C LYS A 188 -7.55 13.48 12.92
N TYR A 189 -7.69 12.53 13.83
CA TYR A 189 -8.91 11.73 13.95
C TYR A 189 -9.84 12.33 14.97
N GLY A 190 -11.12 12.43 14.62
CA GLY A 190 -12.17 12.72 15.61
C GLY A 190 -12.48 11.47 16.42
N LEU A 191 -12.28 11.51 17.72
CA LEU A 191 -12.69 10.45 18.65
C LEU A 191 -13.61 11.02 19.74
N PRO A 192 -14.56 10.21 20.27
CA PRO A 192 -15.50 10.67 21.28
C PRO A 192 -14.81 11.25 22.52
N LEU A 193 -15.34 12.36 23.07
CA LEU A 193 -14.82 12.98 24.29
C LEU A 193 -14.85 12.04 25.50
N ASN A 194 -15.84 11.16 25.56
CA ASN A 194 -16.02 10.18 26.63
C ASN A 194 -15.18 8.90 26.44
N LEU A 195 -14.26 8.88 25.46
CA LEU A 195 -13.30 7.79 25.31
C LEU A 195 -12.36 7.77 26.53
N ALA A 196 -12.20 6.60 27.14
CA ALA A 196 -11.46 6.40 28.39
C ALA A 196 -10.50 5.22 28.28
N ILE A 197 -9.60 5.10 29.25
CA ILE A 197 -8.70 3.94 29.41
C ILE A 197 -9.56 2.67 29.51
N GLY A 198 -9.14 1.61 28.80
CA GLY A 198 -9.83 0.34 28.69
C GLY A 198 -10.85 0.26 27.54
N ASP A 199 -11.16 1.38 26.89
CA ASP A 199 -12.03 1.36 25.71
C ASP A 199 -11.29 0.81 24.50
N ARG A 200 -12.03 0.27 23.52
CA ARG A 200 -11.47 -0.33 22.33
C ARG A 200 -11.60 0.57 21.11
N LEU A 201 -10.55 0.57 20.31
CA LEU A 201 -10.54 1.11 18.96
C LEU A 201 -10.42 -0.04 17.96
N TYR A 202 -11.25 -0.01 16.94
CA TYR A 202 -11.28 -0.99 15.86
C TYR A 202 -10.72 -0.33 14.60
N TRP A 203 -9.55 -0.78 14.18
CA TRP A 203 -8.86 -0.30 13.00
C TRP A 203 -9.31 -1.16 11.83
N LEU A 204 -10.09 -0.59 10.93
CA LEU A 204 -10.65 -1.30 9.79
C LEU A 204 -9.64 -1.33 8.65
N SER A 205 -9.83 -2.27 7.72
CA SER A 205 -8.96 -2.43 6.54
C SER A 205 -7.51 -2.79 6.87
N THR A 206 -7.29 -3.56 7.93
CA THR A 206 -5.99 -3.97 8.43
C THR A 206 -5.58 -5.39 8.02
N GLY A 207 -6.16 -5.93 6.94
CA GLY A 207 -5.85 -7.29 6.47
C GLY A 207 -4.53 -7.43 5.70
N ALA A 208 -3.91 -6.32 5.31
CA ALA A 208 -2.66 -6.32 4.55
C ALA A 208 -1.62 -5.43 5.18
N TYR A 209 -0.35 -5.90 5.21
CA TYR A 209 0.83 -5.16 5.65
C TYR A 209 0.69 -4.58 7.06
N THR A 210 0.16 -5.38 7.97
CA THR A 210 -0.01 -5.05 9.38
C THR A 210 0.83 -5.98 10.26
N THR A 211 0.28 -7.07 10.81
CA THR A 211 1.03 -8.01 11.66
C THR A 211 2.25 -8.60 10.97
N SER A 212 2.22 -8.77 9.64
CA SER A 212 3.38 -9.23 8.87
C SER A 212 4.57 -8.27 8.88
N TYR A 213 4.37 -7.03 9.29
CA TYR A 213 5.39 -5.99 9.43
C TYR A 213 5.73 -5.65 10.87
N SER A 214 5.17 -6.38 11.84
CA SER A 214 5.46 -6.16 13.24
C SER A 214 6.94 -6.37 13.54
N ALA A 215 7.52 -5.48 14.33
CA ALA A 215 8.86 -5.64 14.86
C ALA A 215 8.85 -6.69 15.96
N VAL A 216 9.97 -7.42 16.11
CA VAL A 216 10.13 -8.40 17.18
C VAL A 216 10.67 -7.69 18.41
N GLU A 217 9.88 -7.66 19.48
CA GLU A 217 10.26 -7.17 20.82
C GLU A 217 10.86 -5.75 20.85
N PHE A 218 10.45 -4.86 19.92
CA PHE A 218 10.90 -3.48 19.98
C PHE A 218 10.46 -2.81 21.31
N ASN A 219 11.42 -2.28 22.06
CA ASN A 219 11.24 -1.73 23.41
C ASN A 219 10.53 -2.69 24.39
N GLY A 220 10.64 -4.01 24.17
CA GLY A 220 10.05 -5.05 25.01
C GLY A 220 8.56 -5.34 24.75
N PHE A 221 7.98 -4.76 23.71
CA PHE A 221 6.61 -5.04 23.30
C PHE A 221 6.57 -6.24 22.34
N PRO A 222 5.59 -7.15 22.46
CA PRO A 222 5.41 -8.25 21.51
C PRO A 222 4.97 -7.72 20.15
N PRO A 223 5.16 -8.52 19.07
CA PRO A 223 4.65 -8.19 17.75
C PRO A 223 3.13 -8.24 17.68
#